data_fe6cd179ab9c221179ea68adb54ec17f
#
_entry.id   fe6cd179ab9c221179ea68adb54ec17f
#
_cell.length_a   1.000
_cell.length_b   1.000
_cell.length_c   1.000
_cell.angle_alpha   90.00
_cell.angle_beta   90.00
_cell.angle_gamma   90.00
#
_symmetry.space_group_name_H-M   'P 1'
#
loop_
_entity.id
_entity.type
_entity.pdbx_description
1 polymer ?
#
loop_
_entity_poly.entity_id
_entity_poly.type
_entity_poly.pdbx_seq_one_letter_code
_entity_poly.pdbx_strand_id
1 'polypeptide(L)'
;MSYLPILSSIGDIGVGGREIGYLFGQYKRVQKSFEGVLTGKAVSWGGSLIRPEATGYGCVYFAEEAFKAHGSSLEGMKCTISGAGNVAQVCNLCPQLFALN
;
A
#
# COMPACT_ATOMS: atom_id res chain seq x y z
N MET A 1 -5.34 -24.90 -25.20
CA MET A 1 -5.81 -23.88 -24.25
C MET A 1 -4.61 -23.54 -23.37
N SER A 2 -3.85 -22.55 -23.77
CA SER A 2 -2.62 -22.15 -23.07
C SER A 2 -3.02 -21.31 -21.85
N TYR A 3 -2.83 -21.84 -20.67
CA TYR A 3 -2.83 -21.07 -19.43
C TYR A 3 -1.64 -20.11 -19.48
N LEU A 4 -1.87 -18.88 -19.94
CA LEU A 4 -0.96 -17.81 -19.61
C LEU A 4 -1.05 -17.61 -18.09
N PRO A 5 0.08 -17.63 -17.35
CA PRO A 5 0.05 -17.32 -15.94
C PRO A 5 -0.55 -15.93 -15.77
N ILE A 6 -1.56 -15.83 -14.94
CA ILE A 6 -2.16 -14.55 -14.55
C ILE A 6 -1.06 -13.79 -13.80
N LEU A 7 -0.34 -12.95 -14.53
CA LEU A 7 0.54 -11.96 -13.92
C LEU A 7 -0.34 -10.95 -13.20
N SER A 8 -0.54 -11.15 -11.91
CA SER A 8 -1.12 -10.15 -11.06
C SER A 8 -0.10 -9.03 -10.88
N SER A 9 -0.20 -7.99 -11.69
CA SER A 9 0.60 -6.78 -11.50
C SER A 9 0.14 -6.06 -10.24
N ILE A 10 1.07 -5.86 -9.32
CA ILE A 10 0.85 -5.11 -8.09
C ILE A 10 1.42 -3.71 -8.31
N GLY A 11 0.63 -2.69 -7.97
CA GLY A 11 1.12 -1.31 -7.99
C GLY A 11 2.15 -1.09 -6.87
N ASP A 12 3.19 -0.34 -7.20
CA ASP A 12 4.25 0.03 -6.28
C ASP A 12 4.45 1.55 -6.29
N ILE A 13 5.63 2.04 -5.99
CA ILE A 13 5.92 3.46 -5.81
C ILE A 13 5.39 4.31 -6.97
N GLY A 14 4.63 5.35 -6.64
CA GLY A 14 4.04 6.26 -7.62
C GLY A 14 2.77 5.73 -8.33
N VAL A 15 2.32 4.52 -8.03
CA VAL A 15 1.12 3.91 -8.62
C VAL A 15 -0.08 4.10 -7.69
N GLY A 16 -1.02 4.91 -8.10
CA GLY A 16 -2.29 5.16 -7.40
C GLY A 16 -3.50 4.72 -8.20
N GLY A 17 -4.69 5.07 -7.74
CA GLY A 17 -5.96 4.70 -8.38
C GLY A 17 -6.06 5.15 -9.84
N ARG A 18 -5.44 6.28 -10.19
CA ARG A 18 -5.38 6.78 -11.56
C ARG A 18 -4.60 5.84 -12.49
N GLU A 19 -3.42 5.45 -12.07
CA GLU A 19 -2.53 4.56 -12.83
C GLU A 19 -3.15 3.16 -12.96
N ILE A 20 -3.75 2.66 -11.88
CA ILE A 20 -4.50 1.41 -11.90
C ILE A 20 -5.68 1.49 -12.85
N GLY A 21 -6.37 2.63 -12.95
CA GLY A 21 -7.43 2.84 -13.92
C GLY A 21 -6.95 2.69 -15.36
N TYR A 22 -5.80 3.27 -15.69
CA TYR A 22 -5.20 3.13 -17.03
C TYR A 22 -4.78 1.68 -17.33
N LEU A 23 -4.12 1.03 -16.39
CA LEU A 23 -3.67 -0.36 -16.55
C LEU A 23 -4.85 -1.31 -16.70
N PHE A 24 -5.87 -1.17 -15.86
CA PHE A 24 -7.07 -2.02 -15.95
C PHE A 24 -7.86 -1.77 -17.22
N GLY A 25 -8.01 -0.54 -17.63
CA GLY A 25 -8.66 -0.19 -18.90
C GLY A 25 -7.97 -0.83 -20.10
N GLN A 26 -6.65 -0.78 -20.13
CA GLN A 26 -5.87 -1.42 -21.21
C GLN A 26 -5.92 -2.95 -21.12
N TYR A 27 -5.84 -3.51 -19.93
CA TYR A 27 -6.00 -4.96 -19.71
C TYR A 27 -7.34 -5.44 -20.27
N LYS A 28 -8.44 -4.77 -19.90
CA LYS A 28 -9.79 -5.08 -20.39
C LYS A 28 -9.89 -5.02 -21.92
N ARG A 29 -9.23 -4.04 -22.55
CA ARG A 29 -9.22 -3.90 -24.02
C ARG A 29 -8.49 -5.06 -24.71
N VAL A 30 -7.34 -5.46 -24.15
CA VAL A 30 -6.50 -6.51 -24.75
C VAL A 30 -7.09 -7.88 -24.52
N GLN A 31 -7.48 -8.19 -23.29
CA GLN A 31 -8.01 -9.50 -22.92
C GLN A 31 -9.51 -9.67 -23.27
N LYS A 32 -10.21 -8.58 -23.52
CA LYS A 32 -11.67 -8.55 -23.75
C LYS A 32 -12.47 -9.22 -22.62
N SER A 33 -11.94 -9.14 -21.40
CA SER A 33 -12.53 -9.72 -20.18
C SER A 33 -12.53 -8.73 -19.04
N PHE A 34 -13.45 -8.93 -18.10
CA PHE A 34 -13.55 -8.19 -16.85
C PHE A 34 -13.22 -9.16 -15.71
N GLU A 35 -11.99 -9.13 -15.25
CA GLU A 35 -11.46 -10.09 -14.28
C GLU A 35 -10.96 -9.39 -13.01
N GLY A 36 -10.76 -10.17 -11.94
CA GLY A 36 -10.24 -9.70 -10.67
C GLY A 36 -8.73 -9.47 -10.66
N VAL A 37 -8.20 -8.78 -11.68
CA VAL A 37 -6.77 -8.41 -11.76
C VAL A 37 -6.55 -7.00 -11.26
N LEU A 38 -5.33 -6.69 -10.83
CA LEU A 38 -4.88 -5.41 -10.29
C LEU A 38 -5.60 -5.01 -9.00
N THR A 39 -4.84 -4.60 -8.02
CA THR A 39 -5.35 -4.00 -6.76
C THR A 39 -5.49 -2.49 -6.90
N GLY A 40 -6.33 -1.87 -6.07
CA GLY A 40 -6.51 -0.42 -6.09
C GLY A 40 -7.53 0.09 -7.10
N LYS A 41 -8.37 -0.79 -7.65
CA LYS A 41 -9.51 -0.41 -8.50
C LYS A 41 -10.57 0.33 -7.70
N ALA A 42 -11.27 1.27 -8.34
CA ALA A 42 -12.43 1.92 -7.73
C ALA A 42 -13.61 0.94 -7.60
N VAL A 43 -14.48 1.17 -6.63
CA VAL A 43 -15.65 0.33 -6.35
C VAL A 43 -16.54 0.18 -7.59
N SER A 44 -16.72 1.25 -8.36
CA SER A 44 -17.57 1.27 -9.55
C SER A 44 -17.11 0.34 -10.69
N TRP A 45 -15.88 -0.14 -10.65
CA TRP A 45 -15.32 -1.05 -11.66
C TRP A 45 -14.57 -2.23 -11.06
N GLY A 46 -15.10 -2.79 -9.97
CA GLY A 46 -14.69 -4.07 -9.41
C GLY A 46 -13.65 -4.01 -8.32
N GLY A 47 -13.42 -2.82 -7.75
CA GLY A 47 -12.53 -2.63 -6.60
C GLY A 47 -13.25 -2.66 -5.26
N SER A 48 -12.49 -2.56 -4.20
CA SER A 48 -12.95 -2.43 -2.81
C SER A 48 -12.74 -1.01 -2.30
N LEU A 49 -13.40 -0.68 -1.18
CA LEU A 49 -13.07 0.54 -0.45
C LEU A 49 -11.62 0.50 0.00
N ILE A 50 -10.89 1.55 -0.34
CA ILE A 50 -9.50 1.71 0.02
C ILE A 50 -9.36 2.51 1.32
N ARG A 51 -8.40 2.15 2.15
CA ARG A 51 -7.94 2.98 3.26
C ARG A 51 -6.56 3.52 2.92
N PRO A 52 -6.43 4.78 2.50
CA PRO A 52 -5.15 5.35 2.08
C PRO A 52 -4.07 5.30 3.17
N GLU A 53 -4.48 5.39 4.42
CA GLU A 53 -3.61 5.39 5.60
C GLU A 53 -3.10 4.00 6.02
N ALA A 54 -3.68 2.93 5.48
CA ALA A 54 -3.41 1.57 5.96
C ALA A 54 -1.94 1.15 5.83
N THR A 55 -1.27 1.54 4.75
CA THR A 55 0.14 1.19 4.51
C THR A 55 1.06 1.88 5.53
N GLY A 56 0.83 3.16 5.81
CA GLY A 56 1.62 3.90 6.78
C GLY A 56 1.48 3.36 8.20
N TYR A 57 0.26 3.13 8.65
CA TYR A 57 0.01 2.50 9.96
C TYR A 57 0.61 1.09 10.04
N GLY A 58 0.42 0.28 9.00
CA GLY A 58 0.98 -1.07 8.95
C GLY A 58 2.51 -1.08 9.07
N CYS A 59 3.18 -0.13 8.45
CA CYS A 59 4.62 0.04 8.56
C CYS A 59 5.06 0.32 10.02
N VAL A 60 4.37 1.22 10.71
CA VAL A 60 4.69 1.56 12.11
C VAL A 60 4.40 0.39 13.05
N TYR A 61 3.25 -0.26 12.92
CA TYR A 61 2.92 -1.43 13.74
C TYR A 61 3.90 -2.58 13.52
N PHE A 62 4.30 -2.81 12.28
CA PHE A 62 5.30 -3.83 12.00
C PHE A 62 6.65 -3.49 12.63
N ALA A 63 7.08 -2.23 12.55
CA ALA A 63 8.31 -1.79 13.20
C ALA A 63 8.24 -2.00 14.73
N GLU A 64 7.13 -1.63 15.36
CA GLU A 64 6.92 -1.85 16.80
C GLU A 64 7.05 -3.32 17.19
N GLU A 65 6.38 -4.21 16.46
CA GLU A 65 6.47 -5.65 16.72
C GLU A 65 7.85 -6.23 16.45
N ALA A 66 8.54 -5.73 15.43
CA ALA A 66 9.92 -6.13 15.16
C ALA A 66 10.88 -5.73 16.30
N PHE A 67 10.75 -4.51 16.84
CA PHE A 67 11.54 -4.08 17.99
C PHE A 67 11.23 -4.92 19.24
N LYS A 68 9.96 -5.20 19.53
CA LYS A 68 9.56 -6.11 20.62
C LYS A 68 10.18 -7.49 20.49
N ALA A 69 10.16 -8.06 19.29
CA ALA A 69 10.76 -9.38 19.01
C ALA A 69 12.27 -9.41 19.27
N HIS A 70 12.95 -8.27 19.12
CA HIS A 70 14.37 -8.10 19.44
C HIS A 70 14.63 -7.64 20.87
N GLY A 71 13.64 -7.63 21.74
CA GLY A 71 13.76 -7.21 23.14
C GLY A 71 14.00 -5.71 23.33
N SER A 72 13.60 -4.90 22.34
CA SER A 72 13.75 -3.45 22.33
C SER A 72 12.39 -2.76 22.21
N SER A 73 12.37 -1.44 22.32
CA SER A 73 11.17 -0.61 22.15
C SER A 73 11.49 0.57 21.23
N LEU A 74 10.47 1.09 20.56
CA LEU A 74 10.58 2.34 19.82
C LEU A 74 10.62 3.56 20.76
N GLU A 75 10.28 3.39 22.04
CA GLU A 75 10.21 4.47 23.00
C GLU A 75 11.57 5.14 23.20
N GLY A 76 11.62 6.46 23.10
CA GLY A 76 12.83 7.26 23.20
C GLY A 76 13.76 7.22 21.98
N MET A 77 13.40 6.51 20.91
CA MET A 77 14.20 6.47 19.68
C MET A 77 13.94 7.68 18.79
N LYS A 78 14.99 8.18 18.15
CA LYS A 78 14.87 9.18 17.08
C LYS A 78 14.62 8.48 15.76
N CYS A 79 13.46 8.72 15.18
CA CYS A 79 13.08 8.18 13.88
C CYS A 79 13.20 9.26 12.80
N THR A 80 13.69 8.88 11.62
CA THR A 80 13.68 9.73 10.44
C THR A 80 12.86 9.09 9.34
N ILE A 81 12.00 9.88 8.71
CA ILE A 81 11.14 9.42 7.61
C ILE A 81 11.50 10.24 6.37
N SER A 82 11.89 9.54 5.30
CA SER A 82 12.21 10.15 4.01
C SER A 82 11.02 10.06 3.08
N GLY A 83 10.67 11.19 2.46
CA GLY A 83 9.60 11.28 1.47
C GLY A 83 8.45 12.19 1.88
N ALA A 84 7.63 12.58 0.90
CA ALA A 84 6.46 13.43 1.07
C ALA A 84 5.17 12.76 0.53
N GLY A 85 5.23 11.46 0.24
CA GLY A 85 4.09 10.67 -0.22
C GLY A 85 3.14 10.26 0.90
N ASN A 86 2.03 9.62 0.53
CA ASN A 86 0.99 9.18 1.47
C ASN A 86 1.56 8.37 2.64
N VAL A 87 2.38 7.37 2.37
CA VAL A 87 2.93 6.49 3.42
C VAL A 87 3.79 7.27 4.42
N ALA A 88 4.69 8.13 3.92
CA ALA A 88 5.54 8.94 4.79
C ALA A 88 4.73 9.90 5.65
N GLN A 89 3.72 10.56 5.08
CA GLN A 89 2.82 11.45 5.82
C GLN A 89 2.05 10.70 6.92
N VAL A 90 1.52 9.52 6.61
CA VAL A 90 0.77 8.71 7.58
C VAL A 90 1.68 8.15 8.66
N CYS A 91 2.89 7.71 8.33
CA CYS A 91 3.86 7.31 9.35
C CYS A 91 4.15 8.47 10.34
N ASN A 92 4.30 9.69 9.81
CA ASN A 92 4.51 10.88 10.65
C ASN A 92 3.32 11.22 11.56
N LEU A 93 2.11 10.83 11.20
CA LEU A 93 0.90 11.07 12.00
C LEU A 93 0.63 9.96 13.03
N CYS A 94 1.44 8.91 13.05
CA CYS A 94 1.20 7.78 13.93
C CYS A 94 1.57 8.12 15.39
N PRO A 95 0.63 8.01 16.34
CA PRO A 95 0.85 8.36 17.76
C PRO A 95 2.01 7.60 18.40
N GLN A 96 2.25 6.37 17.96
CA GLN A 96 3.34 5.53 18.47
C GLN A 96 4.73 6.10 18.17
N LEU A 97 4.87 6.87 17.08
CA LEU A 97 6.12 7.57 16.78
C LEU A 97 6.25 8.91 17.52
N PHE A 98 5.14 9.52 17.91
CA PHE A 98 5.11 10.83 18.58
C PHE A 98 5.03 10.76 20.12
N ALA A 99 4.73 9.60 20.69
CA ALA A 99 4.88 9.38 22.13
C ALA A 99 6.35 9.42 22.59
N LEU A 100 7.23 9.86 21.71
CA LEU A 100 8.70 9.83 21.83
C LEU A 100 9.33 11.21 22.06
N ASN A 101 8.61 12.13 22.71
CA ASN A 101 9.18 13.40 23.19
C ASN A 101 9.75 13.27 24.58
#